data_67971eb884699721b359533222be3447
#
_entry.id   67971eb884699721b359533222be3447
#
_cell.length_a   1.000
_cell.length_b   1.000
_cell.length_c   1.000
_cell.angle_alpha   90.00
_cell.angle_beta   90.00
_cell.angle_gamma   90.00
#
_symmetry.space_group_name_H-M   'P 1'
#
loop_
_entity.id
_entity.type
_entity.pdbx_description
1 polymer ?
#
loop_
_entity_poly.entity_id
_entity_poly.type
_entity_poly.pdbx_seq_one_letter_code
_entity_poly.pdbx_strand_id
1 'polypeptide(L)'
;MDFNRIITHMNDHHQDDMAALCKKFGGVNEITDVTLVNVDFGGLDFKYNGGKTLRVEFPQQADAGSIKQAIINLCVENKPVKLRSYQS
;
A
#
# COMPACT_ATOMS: atom_id res chain seq x y z
N MET A 1 -18.78 3.79 -5.66
CA MET A 1 -17.50 3.63 -4.93
C MET A 1 -16.71 4.91 -5.05
N ASP A 2 -16.30 5.45 -3.94
CA ASP A 2 -15.53 6.70 -3.92
C ASP A 2 -14.06 6.41 -3.66
N PHE A 3 -13.30 6.25 -4.73
CA PHE A 3 -11.87 5.98 -4.64
C PHE A 3 -11.11 7.15 -4.01
N ASN A 4 -11.60 8.38 -4.16
CA ASN A 4 -10.94 9.55 -3.58
C ASN A 4 -10.95 9.48 -2.05
N ARG A 5 -12.01 8.96 -1.44
CA ARG A 5 -12.03 8.77 0.01
C ARG A 5 -10.98 7.76 0.46
N ILE A 6 -10.83 6.69 -0.29
CA ILE A 6 -9.82 5.68 0.01
C ILE A 6 -8.42 6.30 -0.10
N ILE A 7 -8.18 7.04 -1.17
CA ILE A 7 -6.88 7.70 -1.39
C ILE A 7 -6.56 8.65 -0.24
N THR A 8 -7.52 9.49 0.13
CA THR A 8 -7.33 10.46 1.23
C THR A 8 -7.05 9.74 2.54
N HIS A 9 -7.84 8.73 2.86
CA HIS A 9 -7.68 7.97 4.10
C HIS A 9 -6.31 7.30 4.17
N MET A 10 -5.88 6.66 3.08
CA MET A 10 -4.58 6.00 3.04
C MET A 10 -3.44 6.99 3.22
N ASN A 11 -3.50 8.12 2.53
CA ASN A 11 -2.46 9.14 2.64
C ASN A 11 -2.40 9.76 4.04
N ASP A 12 -3.55 9.89 4.70
CA ASP A 12 -3.61 10.51 6.02
C ASP A 12 -3.21 9.55 7.14
N HIS A 13 -3.50 8.26 7.02
CA HIS A 13 -3.42 7.33 8.15
C HIS A 13 -2.56 6.10 7.93
N HIS A 14 -2.11 5.82 6.71
CA HIS A 14 -1.41 4.58 6.40
C HIS A 14 -0.08 4.80 5.68
N GLN A 15 0.62 5.88 6.04
CA GLN A 15 1.92 6.19 5.43
C GLN A 15 2.94 5.06 5.64
N ASP A 16 2.98 4.49 6.85
CA ASP A 16 3.92 3.42 7.16
C ASP A 16 3.65 2.16 6.34
N ASP A 17 2.38 1.83 6.17
CA ASP A 17 1.99 0.67 5.37
C ASP A 17 2.36 0.86 3.90
N MET A 18 2.13 2.06 3.38
CA MET A 18 2.45 2.37 1.99
C MET A 18 3.96 2.38 1.76
N ALA A 19 4.72 2.90 2.73
CA ALA A 19 6.18 2.88 2.66
C ALA A 19 6.71 1.43 2.61
N ALA A 20 6.13 0.55 3.42
CA ALA A 20 6.52 -0.87 3.42
C ALA A 20 6.25 -1.53 2.07
N LEU A 21 5.10 -1.23 1.47
CA LEU A 21 4.77 -1.75 0.13
C LEU A 21 5.77 -1.27 -0.92
N CYS A 22 6.10 0.01 -0.88
CA CYS A 22 7.03 0.58 -1.85
C CYS A 22 8.45 0.03 -1.67
N LYS A 23 8.89 -0.19 -0.45
CA LYS A 23 10.19 -0.83 -0.20
C LYS A 23 10.23 -2.23 -0.81
N LYS A 24 9.19 -3.01 -0.55
CA LYS A 24 9.17 -4.40 -0.99
C LYS A 24 9.05 -4.51 -2.50
N PHE A 25 8.07 -3.85 -3.08
CA PHE A 25 7.77 -4.00 -4.50
C PHE A 25 8.58 -3.07 -5.39
N GLY A 26 9.07 -1.96 -4.85
CA GLY A 26 9.95 -1.06 -5.57
C GLY A 26 11.42 -1.42 -5.47
N GLY A 27 11.78 -2.34 -4.57
CA GLY A 27 13.15 -2.80 -4.43
C GLY A 27 14.12 -1.74 -3.90
N VAL A 28 13.65 -0.80 -3.10
CA VAL A 28 14.49 0.27 -2.55
C VAL A 28 14.69 0.06 -1.05
N ASN A 29 15.79 0.56 -0.53
CA ASN A 29 16.14 0.40 0.88
C ASN A 29 15.50 1.46 1.77
N GLU A 30 15.14 2.60 1.21
CA GLU A 30 14.65 3.72 1.99
C GLU A 30 13.54 4.43 1.25
N ILE A 31 12.51 4.84 2.01
CA ILE A 31 11.40 5.64 1.50
C ILE A 31 11.47 7.00 2.17
N THR A 32 11.66 8.05 1.39
CA THR A 32 11.68 9.44 1.89
C THR A 32 10.30 10.07 1.86
N ASP A 33 9.48 9.69 0.88
CA ASP A 33 8.10 10.12 0.79
C ASP A 33 7.31 9.08 0.01
N VAL A 34 6.02 9.00 0.26
CA VAL A 34 5.12 8.12 -0.46
C VAL A 34 3.73 8.72 -0.51
N THR A 35 3.10 8.65 -1.66
CA THR A 35 1.73 9.12 -1.88
C THR A 35 0.98 8.08 -2.70
N LEU A 36 -0.22 7.76 -2.26
CA LEU A 36 -1.13 6.97 -3.08
C LEU A 36 -1.81 7.92 -4.05
N VAL A 37 -1.59 7.71 -5.34
CA VAL A 37 -2.10 8.63 -6.37
C VAL A 37 -3.32 8.10 -7.09
N ASN A 38 -3.53 6.78 -7.09
CA ASN A 38 -4.69 6.19 -7.72
C ASN A 38 -5.01 4.83 -7.11
N VAL A 39 -6.29 4.49 -7.10
CA VAL A 39 -6.79 3.17 -6.68
C VAL A 39 -7.80 2.73 -7.70
N ASP A 40 -7.74 1.46 -8.08
CA ASP A 40 -8.80 0.83 -8.86
C ASP A 40 -9.01 -0.59 -8.35
N PHE A 41 -9.90 -1.34 -8.98
CA PHE A 41 -10.20 -2.69 -8.52
C PHE A 41 -9.07 -3.68 -8.76
N GLY A 42 -8.06 -3.31 -9.53
CA GLY A 42 -6.91 -4.16 -9.79
C GLY A 42 -5.71 -3.88 -8.89
N GLY A 43 -5.64 -2.71 -8.28
CA GLY A 43 -4.47 -2.38 -7.47
C GLY A 43 -4.34 -0.93 -7.08
N LEU A 44 -3.13 -0.59 -6.65
CA LEU A 44 -2.77 0.72 -6.11
C LEU A 44 -1.61 1.30 -6.91
N ASP A 45 -1.68 2.60 -7.18
CA ASP A 45 -0.57 3.31 -7.84
C ASP A 45 0.03 4.30 -6.86
N PHE A 46 1.33 4.21 -6.67
CA PHE A 46 2.08 5.05 -5.73
C PHE A 46 3.06 5.94 -6.45
N LYS A 47 3.34 7.08 -5.82
CA LYS A 47 4.47 7.93 -6.16
C LYS A 47 5.34 8.02 -4.92
N TYR A 48 6.66 7.83 -5.06
CA TYR A 48 7.54 7.79 -3.91
C TYR A 48 8.93 8.31 -4.26
N ASN A 49 9.69 8.68 -3.26
CA ASN A 49 11.09 9.10 -3.38
C ASN A 49 11.29 10.15 -4.48
N GLY A 50 10.47 11.20 -4.43
CA GLY A 50 10.65 12.34 -5.31
C GLY A 50 10.17 12.18 -6.74
N GLY A 51 9.33 11.17 -7.02
CA GLY A 51 8.73 11.05 -8.33
C GLY A 51 8.82 9.70 -8.99
N LYS A 52 9.35 8.70 -8.29
CA LYS A 52 9.29 7.33 -8.77
C LYS A 52 7.86 6.82 -8.68
N THR A 53 7.45 6.00 -9.63
CA THR A 53 6.10 5.45 -9.66
C THR A 53 6.13 3.94 -9.52
N LEU A 54 5.10 3.39 -8.91
CA LEU A 54 5.00 1.96 -8.68
C LEU A 54 3.53 1.56 -8.67
N ARG A 55 3.22 0.48 -9.38
CA ARG A 55 1.91 -0.14 -9.28
C ARG A 55 2.02 -1.44 -8.51
N VAL A 56 1.17 -1.60 -7.48
CA VAL A 56 1.06 -2.84 -6.72
C VAL A 56 -0.31 -3.41 -6.98
N GLU A 57 -0.37 -4.59 -7.59
CA GLU A 57 -1.64 -5.21 -7.93
C GLU A 57 -2.11 -6.13 -6.83
N PHE A 58 -3.43 -6.22 -6.66
CA PHE A 58 -4.01 -7.18 -5.72
C PHE A 58 -3.80 -8.60 -6.27
N PRO A 59 -3.63 -9.60 -5.39
CA PRO A 59 -3.53 -11.00 -5.83
C PRO A 59 -4.76 -11.45 -6.62
N GLN A 60 -5.92 -10.89 -6.28
CA GLN A 60 -7.17 -11.11 -7.01
C GLN A 60 -7.84 -9.76 -7.22
N GLN A 61 -8.47 -9.60 -8.38
CA GLN A 61 -9.20 -8.37 -8.64
C GLN A 61 -10.31 -8.19 -7.62
N ALA A 62 -10.43 -6.97 -7.08
CA ALA A 62 -11.43 -6.60 -6.10
C ALA A 62 -12.70 -6.10 -6.79
N ASP A 63 -13.72 -5.86 -5.99
CA ASP A 63 -14.93 -5.17 -6.41
C ASP A 63 -15.35 -4.16 -5.33
N ALA A 64 -16.47 -3.49 -5.52
CA ALA A 64 -16.92 -2.47 -4.59
C ALA A 64 -17.14 -3.02 -3.17
N GLY A 65 -17.48 -4.30 -3.05
CA GLY A 65 -17.71 -4.92 -1.74
C GLY A 65 -16.45 -5.43 -1.06
N SER A 66 -15.35 -5.61 -1.81
CA SER A 66 -14.14 -6.23 -1.27
C SER A 66 -12.90 -5.34 -1.32
N ILE A 67 -12.98 -4.15 -1.92
CA ILE A 67 -11.81 -3.30 -2.15
C ILE A 67 -11.10 -2.93 -0.83
N LYS A 68 -11.86 -2.60 0.20
CA LYS A 68 -11.27 -2.26 1.49
C LYS A 68 -10.52 -3.44 2.08
N GLN A 69 -11.10 -4.62 2.02
CA GLN A 69 -10.46 -5.83 2.55
C GLN A 69 -9.23 -6.19 1.73
N ALA A 70 -9.27 -5.99 0.41
CA ALA A 70 -8.11 -6.24 -0.45
C ALA A 70 -6.93 -5.36 -0.05
N ILE A 71 -7.19 -4.08 0.22
CA ILE A 71 -6.15 -3.15 0.67
C ILE A 71 -5.61 -3.55 2.04
N ILE A 72 -6.51 -3.86 2.99
CA ILE A 72 -6.12 -4.28 4.33
C ILE A 72 -5.25 -5.53 4.27
N ASN A 73 -5.66 -6.52 3.50
CA ASN A 73 -4.89 -7.77 3.36
C ASN A 73 -3.52 -7.52 2.78
N LEU A 74 -3.43 -6.66 1.77
CA LEU A 74 -2.15 -6.32 1.15
C LEU A 74 -1.22 -5.67 2.17
N CYS A 75 -1.72 -4.74 2.98
CA CYS A 75 -0.94 -4.07 4.00
C CYS A 75 -0.50 -5.04 5.10
N VAL A 76 -1.41 -5.89 5.55
CA VAL A 76 -1.12 -6.85 6.63
C VAL A 76 -0.06 -7.86 6.19
N GLU A 77 -0.18 -8.38 4.98
CA GLU A 77 0.73 -9.40 4.46
C GLU A 77 2.15 -8.85 4.23
N ASN A 78 2.28 -7.54 4.09
CA ASN A 78 3.55 -6.93 3.75
C ASN A 78 4.09 -6.02 4.86
N LYS A 79 3.55 -6.11 6.07
CA LYS A 79 4.07 -5.37 7.20
C LYS A 79 5.49 -5.82 7.51
N PRO A 80 6.38 -4.91 7.93
CA PRO A 80 7.69 -5.31 8.41
C PRO A 80 7.55 -6.28 9.58
N VAL A 81 8.25 -7.43 9.56
CA VAL A 81 8.27 -8.38 10.66
C VAL A 81 9.16 -7.81 11.74
N LYS A 82 8.60 -7.54 12.85
CA LYS A 82 9.39 -7.20 14.02
C LYS A 82 9.69 -8.46 14.77
N LEU A 83 10.38 -8.85 15.00
CA LEU A 83 10.47 -9.91 15.60
C LEU A 83 10.30 -10.30 16.75
N ARG A 84 9.48 -10.64 16.30
CA ARG A 84 9.07 -11.16 16.95
C ARG A 84 9.43 -11.75 17.71
N SER A 85 9.48 -11.46 17.58
CA SER A 85 9.73 -11.84 18.22
C SER A 85 9.83 -12.53 18.66
N TYR A 86 9.63 -12.38 18.43
CA TYR A 86 9.56 -12.99 18.96
C TYR A 86 9.59 -13.76 19.31
N GLN A 87 9.35 -13.90 19.12
CA GLN A 87 9.24 -14.49 19.52
C GLN A 87 9.32 -15.01 19.79
N SER A 88 9.04 -15.24 19.85
CA SER A 88 9.14 -15.54 20.34
C SER A 88 9.27 -15.73 20.47
#